data_facea70a3919cc2201a5c2ffa04e5ff5
#
_entry.id   facea70a3919cc2201a5c2ffa04e5ff5
#
_cell.length_a   1.000
_cell.length_b   1.000
_cell.length_c   1.000
_cell.angle_alpha   90.00
_cell.angle_beta   90.00
_cell.angle_gamma   90.00
#
_symmetry.space_group_name_H-M   'P 1'
#
loop_
_entity.id
_entity.type
_entity.pdbx_description
1 polymer ?
#
loop_
_entity_poly.entity_id
_entity_poly.type
_entity_poly.pdbx_seq_one_letter_code
_entity_poly.pdbx_strand_id
1 'polypeptide(L)'
;MGGKGNAQEVLSILNVLLKKEPWIKFFSGFTFPYGFYTPEEYTAWLLEAKLKPERAELLQKDMQLPGKAGLAGWIRTTWLPYTGRLPAELRDDFIAEIVDRYVKTHPLDDAGFVHVAMVRLEVEACKP
;
A
#
# COMPACT_ATOMS: atom_id res chain seq x y z
N MET A 1 7.95 8.86 -3.39
CA MET A 1 7.79 7.72 -2.47
C MET A 1 6.37 7.71 -1.89
N GLY A 2 5.94 6.58 -1.34
CA GLY A 2 4.67 6.52 -0.63
C GLY A 2 4.72 7.29 0.67
N GLY A 3 3.68 8.09 0.93
CA GLY A 3 3.56 8.84 2.17
C GLY A 3 2.46 8.29 3.08
N LYS A 4 2.27 8.89 4.24
CA LYS A 4 1.26 8.46 5.20
C LYS A 4 -0.13 8.45 4.57
N GLY A 5 -0.85 7.36 4.73
CA GLY A 5 -2.17 7.15 4.11
C GLY A 5 -2.13 6.49 2.75
N ASN A 6 -0.93 6.19 2.21
CA ASN A 6 -0.80 5.56 0.91
C ASN A 6 -1.44 4.16 0.89
N ALA A 7 -2.32 3.93 -0.09
CA ALA A 7 -3.06 2.68 -0.25
C ALA A 7 -3.78 2.22 1.03
N GLN A 8 -4.32 3.16 1.79
CA GLN A 8 -4.91 2.91 3.11
C GLN A 8 -6.05 1.90 3.06
N GLU A 9 -6.89 1.96 2.02
CA GLU A 9 -8.03 1.04 1.89
C GLU A 9 -7.56 -0.40 1.69
N VAL A 10 -6.50 -0.61 0.89
CA VAL A 10 -5.92 -1.95 0.68
C VAL A 10 -5.27 -2.46 1.96
N LEU A 11 -4.53 -1.60 2.66
CA LEU A 11 -3.91 -1.96 3.94
C LEU A 11 -4.93 -2.35 4.99
N SER A 12 -6.08 -1.67 5.03
CA SER A 12 -7.15 -2.00 5.97
C SER A 12 -7.68 -3.40 5.73
N ILE A 13 -7.85 -3.80 4.46
CA ILE A 13 -8.28 -5.14 4.09
C ILE A 13 -7.22 -6.17 4.51
N LEU A 14 -5.96 -5.91 4.21
CA LEU A 14 -4.85 -6.79 4.59
C LEU A 14 -4.82 -7.00 6.11
N ASN A 15 -4.95 -5.94 6.88
CA ASN A 15 -4.94 -6.04 8.34
C ASN A 15 -6.08 -6.90 8.88
N VAL A 16 -7.24 -6.87 8.24
CA VAL A 16 -8.36 -7.75 8.61
C VAL A 16 -8.03 -9.20 8.29
N LEU A 17 -7.50 -9.48 7.08
CA LEU A 17 -7.19 -10.84 6.64
C LEU A 17 -6.09 -11.50 7.47
N LEU A 18 -5.08 -10.74 7.91
CA LEU A 18 -3.98 -11.26 8.72
C LEU A 18 -4.45 -11.86 10.04
N LYS A 19 -5.63 -11.48 10.50
CA LYS A 19 -6.20 -11.92 11.78
C LYS A 19 -7.25 -13.01 11.61
N LYS A 20 -7.52 -13.46 10.38
CA LYS A 20 -8.56 -14.44 10.06
C LYS A 20 -7.99 -15.75 9.54
N GLU A 21 -8.70 -16.85 9.85
CA GLU A 21 -8.44 -18.13 9.22
C GLU A 21 -8.87 -18.07 7.73
N PRO A 22 -8.19 -18.74 6.82
CA PRO A 22 -7.02 -19.62 7.05
C PRO A 22 -5.68 -18.87 7.06
N TRP A 23 -5.67 -17.55 6.97
CA TRP A 23 -4.46 -16.75 6.74
C TRP A 23 -3.62 -16.47 7.99
N ILE A 24 -4.25 -16.42 9.15
CA ILE A 24 -3.61 -15.99 10.39
C ILE A 24 -2.32 -16.75 10.71
N LYS A 25 -2.28 -18.05 10.46
CA LYS A 25 -1.13 -18.88 10.78
C LYS A 25 0.13 -18.55 9.98
N PHE A 26 -0.02 -17.91 8.81
CA PHE A 26 1.11 -17.56 7.96
C PHE A 26 1.73 -16.21 8.34
N PHE A 27 1.08 -15.44 9.18
CA PHE A 27 1.50 -14.09 9.51
C PHE A 27 1.91 -13.91 10.97
N SER A 28 2.27 -15.01 11.64
CA SER A 28 2.79 -14.96 13.01
C SER A 28 4.08 -14.14 13.03
N GLY A 29 4.15 -13.13 13.90
CA GLY A 29 5.31 -12.26 14.00
C GLY A 29 5.49 -11.29 12.84
N PHE A 30 4.50 -11.20 11.95
CA PHE A 30 4.59 -10.30 10.79
C PHE A 30 4.49 -8.84 11.21
N THR A 31 5.42 -8.03 10.70
CA THR A 31 5.42 -6.58 10.88
C THR A 31 5.36 -5.91 9.51
N PHE A 32 4.55 -4.87 9.37
CA PHE A 32 4.42 -4.13 8.12
C PHE A 32 5.79 -3.56 7.71
N PRO A 33 6.33 -3.97 6.55
CA PRO A 33 7.72 -3.64 6.19
C PRO A 33 7.88 -2.27 5.54
N TYR A 34 6.80 -1.63 5.09
CA TYR A 34 6.88 -0.34 4.44
C TYR A 34 6.65 0.78 5.44
N GLY A 35 7.43 1.85 5.34
CA GLY A 35 7.20 3.06 6.12
C GLY A 35 6.54 4.12 5.26
N PHE A 36 5.36 4.58 5.68
CA PHE A 36 4.67 5.70 5.05
C PHE A 36 4.66 6.86 6.05
N TYR A 37 5.41 7.89 5.74
CA TYR A 37 5.75 8.95 6.69
C TYR A 37 5.09 10.26 6.34
N THR A 38 5.03 11.16 7.33
CA THR A 38 4.51 12.51 7.15
C THR A 38 5.62 13.47 6.70
N PRO A 39 5.26 14.63 6.12
CA PRO A 39 6.24 15.67 5.81
C PRO A 39 7.03 16.14 7.04
N GLU A 40 6.35 16.22 8.19
CA GLU A 40 6.97 16.65 9.45
C GLU A 40 8.05 15.68 9.92
N GLU A 41 7.76 14.39 9.86
CA GLU A 41 8.73 13.34 10.20
C GLU A 41 9.95 13.39 9.29
N TYR A 42 9.71 13.52 7.99
CA TYR A 42 10.79 13.55 7.00
C TYR A 42 11.65 14.81 7.14
N THR A 43 11.01 15.95 7.40
CA THR A 43 11.72 17.21 7.65
C THR A 43 12.66 17.10 8.86
N ALA A 44 12.20 16.46 9.94
CA ALA A 44 13.02 16.23 11.12
C ALA A 44 14.26 15.40 10.79
N TRP A 45 14.10 14.32 9.99
CA TRP A 45 15.24 13.49 9.60
C TRP A 45 16.22 14.20 8.69
N LEU A 46 15.73 15.07 7.79
CA LEU A 46 16.60 15.87 6.94
C LEU A 46 17.46 16.81 7.78
N LEU A 47 16.88 17.44 8.79
CA LEU A 47 17.63 18.30 9.69
C LEU A 47 18.67 17.52 10.51
N GLU A 48 18.34 16.33 10.99
CA GLU A 48 19.29 15.45 11.68
C GLU A 48 20.45 15.05 10.75
N ALA A 49 20.17 14.85 9.47
CA ALA A 49 21.19 14.54 8.47
C ALA A 49 21.98 15.77 8.01
N LYS A 50 21.71 16.93 8.60
CA LYS A 50 22.35 18.23 8.29
C LYS A 50 22.06 18.66 6.84
N LEU A 51 20.87 18.35 6.35
CA LEU A 51 20.37 18.82 5.06
C LEU A 51 19.36 19.93 5.30
N LYS A 52 19.28 20.86 4.35
CA LYS A 52 18.28 21.94 4.41
C LYS A 52 17.02 21.47 3.70
N PRO A 53 15.90 21.26 4.41
CA PRO A 53 14.66 20.91 3.75
C PRO A 53 14.10 22.12 3.00
N GLU A 54 13.79 21.94 1.73
CA GLU A 54 13.19 22.99 0.88
C GLU A 54 11.72 22.74 0.65
N ARG A 55 11.33 21.48 0.50
CA ARG A 55 9.93 21.09 0.31
C ARG A 55 9.71 19.69 0.85
N ALA A 56 8.63 19.51 1.58
CA ALA A 56 8.14 18.20 1.98
C ALA A 56 6.63 18.28 2.04
N GLU A 57 5.94 17.53 1.17
CA GLU A 57 4.49 17.57 1.09
C GLU A 57 3.89 16.24 0.67
N LEU A 58 2.65 16.02 1.08
CA LEU A 58 1.85 14.87 0.64
C LEU A 58 0.98 15.28 -0.51
N LEU A 59 1.00 14.49 -1.59
CA LEU A 59 0.14 14.68 -2.75
C LEU A 59 -0.76 13.46 -2.89
N GLN A 60 -2.06 13.71 -3.00
CA GLN A 60 -3.03 12.66 -3.24
C GLN A 60 -3.06 12.30 -4.72
N LYS A 61 -3.02 11.00 -5.01
CA LYS A 61 -3.05 10.47 -6.36
C LYS A 61 -4.12 9.38 -6.44
N ASP A 62 -4.69 9.23 -7.62
CA ASP A 62 -5.65 8.17 -7.91
C ASP A 62 -5.01 7.20 -8.90
N MET A 63 -4.78 5.96 -8.45
CA MET A 63 -4.25 4.92 -9.33
C MET A 63 -5.42 4.16 -9.94
N GLN A 64 -5.46 4.09 -11.27
CA GLN A 64 -6.50 3.37 -12.01
C GLN A 64 -5.95 2.04 -12.52
N LEU A 65 -6.67 0.98 -12.27
CA LEU A 65 -6.29 -0.37 -12.66
C LEU A 65 -7.40 -1.00 -13.52
N PRO A 66 -7.05 -1.71 -14.60
CA PRO A 66 -8.05 -2.29 -15.50
C PRO A 66 -8.75 -3.51 -14.88
N GLY A 67 -9.87 -3.29 -14.21
CA GLY A 67 -10.72 -4.33 -13.65
C GLY A 67 -10.10 -5.11 -12.51
N LYS A 68 -10.77 -6.19 -12.11
CA LYS A 68 -10.29 -7.07 -11.04
C LYS A 68 -8.93 -7.67 -11.37
N ALA A 69 -8.70 -8.04 -12.63
CA ALA A 69 -7.43 -8.62 -13.07
C ALA A 69 -6.27 -7.63 -12.89
N GLY A 70 -6.49 -6.36 -13.19
CA GLY A 70 -5.49 -5.31 -12.97
C GLY A 70 -5.15 -5.13 -11.50
N LEU A 71 -6.17 -5.12 -10.64
CA LEU A 71 -5.97 -5.03 -9.20
C LEU A 71 -5.20 -6.25 -8.68
N ALA A 72 -5.57 -7.46 -9.11
CA ALA A 72 -4.87 -8.68 -8.72
C ALA A 72 -3.40 -8.67 -9.14
N GLY A 73 -3.11 -8.21 -10.36
CA GLY A 73 -1.74 -8.09 -10.86
C GLY A 73 -0.90 -7.10 -10.04
N TRP A 74 -1.49 -5.97 -9.68
CA TRP A 74 -0.82 -4.98 -8.85
C TRP A 74 -0.51 -5.54 -7.45
N ILE A 75 -1.46 -6.24 -6.84
CA ILE A 75 -1.25 -6.89 -5.54
C ILE A 75 -0.13 -7.92 -5.64
N ARG A 76 -0.15 -8.75 -6.69
CA ARG A 76 0.83 -9.81 -6.89
C ARG A 76 2.26 -9.27 -6.99
N THR A 77 2.45 -8.12 -7.61
CA THR A 77 3.78 -7.55 -7.83
C THR A 77 4.22 -6.58 -6.74
N THR A 78 3.28 -5.93 -6.07
CA THR A 78 3.58 -4.85 -5.11
C THR A 78 3.60 -5.34 -3.66
N TRP A 79 2.71 -6.26 -3.31
CA TRP A 79 2.53 -6.69 -1.92
C TRP A 79 3.25 -8.01 -1.61
N LEU A 80 4.45 -8.18 -2.20
CA LEU A 80 5.28 -9.37 -2.03
C LEU A 80 5.58 -9.74 -0.57
N PRO A 81 5.81 -8.78 0.37
CA PRO A 81 6.02 -9.16 1.76
C PRO A 81 4.85 -9.91 2.39
N TYR A 82 3.64 -9.67 1.89
CA TYR A 82 2.44 -10.39 2.32
C TYR A 82 2.32 -11.73 1.59
N THR A 83 2.28 -11.70 0.26
CA THR A 83 2.07 -12.90 -0.55
C THR A 83 3.20 -13.90 -0.42
N GLY A 84 4.42 -13.41 -0.20
CA GLY A 84 5.60 -14.26 -0.01
C GLY A 84 5.57 -15.10 1.25
N ARG A 85 4.74 -14.77 2.24
CA ARG A 85 4.53 -15.57 3.44
C ARG A 85 3.70 -16.82 3.20
N LEU A 86 2.97 -16.87 2.10
CA LEU A 86 2.03 -17.94 1.80
C LEU A 86 2.67 -18.99 0.89
N PRO A 87 2.27 -20.27 1.03
CA PRO A 87 2.61 -21.27 0.02
C PRO A 87 2.08 -20.86 -1.35
N ALA A 88 2.79 -21.23 -2.41
CA ALA A 88 2.45 -20.80 -3.77
C ALA A 88 1.00 -21.13 -4.15
N GLU A 89 0.53 -22.30 -3.72
CA GLU A 89 -0.82 -22.78 -4.01
C GLU A 89 -1.94 -21.97 -3.34
N LEU A 90 -1.62 -21.18 -2.31
CA LEU A 90 -2.59 -20.36 -1.58
C LEU A 90 -2.53 -18.88 -1.95
N ARG A 91 -1.50 -18.45 -2.68
CA ARG A 91 -1.32 -17.03 -3.02
C ARG A 91 -2.46 -16.47 -3.84
N ASP A 92 -2.90 -17.20 -4.85
CA ASP A 92 -3.99 -16.75 -5.71
C ASP A 92 -5.32 -16.62 -4.95
N ASP A 93 -5.59 -17.55 -4.03
CA ASP A 93 -6.78 -17.47 -3.18
C ASP A 93 -6.75 -16.25 -2.27
N PHE A 94 -5.59 -15.94 -1.69
CA PHE A 94 -5.41 -14.77 -0.85
C PHE A 94 -5.62 -13.48 -1.64
N ILE A 95 -5.01 -13.39 -2.82
CA ILE A 95 -5.16 -12.23 -3.71
C ILE A 95 -6.61 -12.07 -4.14
N ALA A 96 -7.29 -13.16 -4.51
CA ALA A 96 -8.70 -13.12 -4.90
C ALA A 96 -9.58 -12.59 -3.77
N GLU A 97 -9.33 -12.99 -2.54
CA GLU A 97 -10.08 -12.50 -1.39
C GLU A 97 -9.89 -11.00 -1.17
N ILE A 98 -8.65 -10.49 -1.32
CA ILE A 98 -8.38 -9.06 -1.25
C ILE A 98 -9.15 -8.31 -2.33
N VAL A 99 -9.08 -8.79 -3.57
CA VAL A 99 -9.75 -8.17 -4.72
C VAL A 99 -11.25 -8.12 -4.50
N ASP A 100 -11.86 -9.24 -4.10
CA ASP A 100 -13.31 -9.31 -3.90
C ASP A 100 -13.77 -8.37 -2.78
N ARG A 101 -13.04 -8.30 -1.68
CA ARG A 101 -13.36 -7.38 -0.58
C ARG A 101 -13.21 -5.93 -0.99
N TYR A 102 -12.18 -5.61 -1.75
CA TYR A 102 -11.93 -4.25 -2.21
C TYR A 102 -13.02 -3.78 -3.17
N VAL A 103 -13.34 -4.58 -4.18
CA VAL A 103 -14.34 -4.22 -5.19
C VAL A 103 -15.75 -4.15 -4.60
N LYS A 104 -16.01 -4.89 -3.53
CA LYS A 104 -17.29 -4.84 -2.85
C LYS A 104 -17.57 -3.46 -2.25
N THR A 105 -16.55 -2.79 -1.71
CA THR A 105 -16.65 -1.46 -1.12
C THR A 105 -16.24 -0.35 -2.08
N HIS A 106 -15.45 -0.67 -3.10
CA HIS A 106 -14.97 0.26 -4.11
C HIS A 106 -15.25 -0.33 -5.50
N PRO A 107 -16.53 -0.29 -5.96
CA PRO A 107 -16.89 -0.89 -7.26
C PRO A 107 -16.12 -0.26 -8.42
N LEU A 108 -16.00 -1.01 -9.52
CA LEU A 108 -15.41 -0.50 -10.76
C LEU A 108 -16.21 0.71 -11.24
N ASP A 109 -15.51 1.67 -11.88
CA ASP A 109 -16.18 2.80 -12.51
C ASP A 109 -16.88 2.38 -13.81
N ASP A 110 -17.57 3.33 -14.47
CA ASP A 110 -18.33 3.05 -15.70
C ASP A 110 -17.46 2.54 -16.85
N ALA A 111 -16.16 2.85 -16.82
CA ALA A 111 -15.20 2.40 -17.83
C ALA A 111 -14.55 1.05 -17.46
N GLY A 112 -14.89 0.48 -16.30
CA GLY A 112 -14.36 -0.80 -15.85
C GLY A 112 -13.03 -0.72 -15.12
N PHE A 113 -12.66 0.45 -14.61
CA PHE A 113 -11.43 0.63 -13.83
C PHE A 113 -11.68 0.56 -12.33
N VAL A 114 -10.69 -0.02 -11.62
CA VAL A 114 -10.62 0.03 -10.16
C VAL A 114 -9.75 1.23 -9.79
N HIS A 115 -10.21 2.02 -8.83
CA HIS A 115 -9.46 3.17 -8.32
C HIS A 115 -8.88 2.88 -6.94
N VAL A 116 -7.58 3.13 -6.78
CA VAL A 116 -6.90 3.00 -5.48
C VAL A 116 -6.34 4.36 -5.11
N ALA A 117 -6.78 4.89 -3.98
CA ALA A 117 -6.28 6.16 -3.48
C ALA A 117 -4.84 5.98 -2.98
N MET A 118 -3.93 6.74 -3.58
CA MET A 118 -2.51 6.73 -3.26
C MET A 118 -2.10 8.07 -2.68
N VAL A 119 -1.09 8.05 -1.82
CA VAL A 119 -0.50 9.27 -1.28
C VAL A 119 0.99 9.25 -1.56
N ARG A 120 1.48 10.30 -2.22
CA ARG A 120 2.89 10.45 -2.52
C ARG A 120 3.50 11.49 -1.57
N LEU A 121 4.62 11.15 -0.96
CA LEU A 121 5.45 12.10 -0.24
C LEU A 121 6.55 12.58 -1.18
N GLU A 122 6.55 13.88 -1.48
CA GLU A 122 7.58 14.52 -2.30
C GLU A 122 8.46 15.39 -1.44
N VAL A 123 9.76 15.22 -1.56
CA VAL A 123 10.75 15.88 -0.72
C VAL A 123 11.85 16.46 -1.57
N GLU A 124 12.20 17.71 -1.30
CA GLU A 124 13.37 18.38 -1.87
C GLU A 124 14.24 18.90 -0.74
N ALA A 125 15.53 18.63 -0.82
CA ALA A 125 16.50 19.09 0.16
C ALA A 125 17.82 19.42 -0.53
N CYS A 126 18.62 20.29 0.08
CA CYS A 126 19.95 20.61 -0.43
C CYS A 126 20.97 20.61 0.71
N LYS A 127 22.25 20.53 0.35
CA LYS A 127 23.33 20.72 1.31
C LYS A 127 23.40 22.20 1.68
N PRO A 128 23.53 22.51 2.98
CA PRO A 128 23.72 23.90 3.41
C PRO A 128 25.05 24.46 2.98
#